data_2d3a166b848c86260a3d5c80db0c71f5
#
_entry.id   2d3a166b848c86260a3d5c80db0c71f5
#
_cell.length_a   1.000
_cell.length_b   1.000
_cell.length_c   1.000
_cell.angle_alpha   90.00
_cell.angle_beta   90.00
_cell.angle_gamma   90.00
#
_symmetry.space_group_name_H-M   'P 1'
#
loop_
_entity.id
_entity.type
_entity.pdbx_description
1 polymer ?
#
loop_
_entity_poly.entity_id
_entity_poly.type
_entity_poly.pdbx_seq_one_letter_code
_entity_poly.pdbx_strand_id
1 'polypeptide(L)'
;MDVCITDRPREGNSVPFEMTQIKELMERYEWPKAVAVTGALGSGKTEWVLNLALGMKMLGEQVTIADADIINPYFCIRQVVNSLEEKGFKVLTAPGQAKWADMPVVSAEVDWALSSPGKLLLDIGGDAEGALALKQFQKRIIDAGYLLILVVNAYRPQTSTVEKIDLMRRRMEEICGLKVGALVSNSHLMHETTPETVLEGYRLVQKAADRMGLPLLYAGTSPAIYDETVEIMKNEPVPVWPVSRYMLLPWEPGAIWATGLPSKHHGRRILGQDAFQRLGI
;
A
#
# COMPACT_ATOMS: atom_id res chain seq x y z
N MET A 1 -20.40 -40.50 -9.94
CA MET A 1 -20.43 -39.71 -11.20
C MET A 1 -19.49 -38.55 -11.00
N ASP A 2 -18.25 -38.79 -11.44
CA ASP A 2 -17.12 -37.85 -11.29
C ASP A 2 -17.20 -36.79 -12.36
N VAL A 3 -17.29 -35.53 -11.94
CA VAL A 3 -17.12 -34.39 -12.87
C VAL A 3 -15.67 -34.00 -12.82
N CYS A 4 -14.93 -34.49 -13.81
CA CYS A 4 -13.55 -34.15 -14.12
C CYS A 4 -13.52 -32.74 -14.73
N ILE A 5 -13.06 -31.74 -13.99
CA ILE A 5 -12.74 -30.42 -14.54
C ILE A 5 -11.28 -30.48 -15.02
N THR A 6 -11.13 -30.67 -16.33
CA THR A 6 -9.83 -30.58 -16.99
C THR A 6 -9.43 -29.12 -17.13
N ASP A 7 -8.55 -28.67 -16.27
CA ASP A 7 -7.79 -27.43 -16.44
C ASP A 7 -6.74 -27.67 -17.53
N ARG A 8 -6.95 -27.14 -18.72
CA ARG A 8 -5.92 -27.06 -19.76
C ARG A 8 -5.27 -25.66 -19.67
N PRO A 9 -3.95 -25.59 -19.50
CA PRO A 9 -3.26 -24.32 -19.62
C PRO A 9 -3.33 -23.88 -21.09
N ARG A 10 -3.83 -22.68 -21.36
CA ARG A 10 -3.72 -22.04 -22.66
C ARG A 10 -2.27 -21.60 -22.84
N GLU A 11 -1.57 -22.25 -23.74
CA GLU A 11 -0.28 -21.80 -24.27
C GLU A 11 -0.49 -20.49 -25.04
N GLY A 12 0.17 -19.45 -24.54
CA GLY A 12 0.29 -18.13 -25.16
C GLY A 12 0.85 -17.17 -24.13
N ASN A 13 2.04 -16.62 -24.37
CA ASN A 13 2.71 -15.60 -23.54
C ASN A 13 1.93 -14.25 -23.51
N SER A 14 0.66 -14.27 -23.13
CA SER A 14 -0.11 -13.06 -22.83
C SER A 14 0.06 -12.75 -21.36
N VAL A 15 0.66 -11.60 -21.07
CA VAL A 15 0.67 -10.99 -19.74
C VAL A 15 -0.78 -11.01 -19.21
N PRO A 16 -1.04 -11.49 -17.98
CA PRO A 16 -2.39 -11.48 -17.42
C PRO A 16 -3.03 -10.10 -17.55
N PHE A 17 -4.31 -10.04 -17.87
CA PHE A 17 -5.06 -8.79 -18.10
C PHE A 17 -4.85 -7.77 -16.97
N GLU A 18 -4.87 -8.23 -15.70
CA GLU A 18 -4.62 -7.40 -14.51
C GLU A 18 -3.24 -6.74 -14.49
N MET A 19 -2.20 -7.41 -15.02
CA MET A 19 -0.84 -6.85 -15.05
C MET A 19 -0.72 -5.70 -16.04
N THR A 20 -1.36 -5.81 -17.20
CA THR A 20 -1.37 -4.73 -18.21
C THR A 20 -2.04 -3.49 -17.65
N GLN A 21 -3.18 -3.63 -16.99
CA GLN A 21 -3.89 -2.51 -16.37
C GLN A 21 -3.07 -1.81 -15.28
N ILE A 22 -2.44 -2.57 -14.37
CA ILE A 22 -1.61 -1.99 -13.32
C ILE A 22 -0.43 -1.21 -13.93
N LYS A 23 0.19 -1.75 -14.97
CA LYS A 23 1.27 -1.07 -15.67
C LYS A 23 0.80 0.26 -16.27
N GLU A 24 -0.32 0.28 -16.98
CA GLU A 24 -0.92 1.49 -17.54
C GLU A 24 -1.27 2.54 -16.47
N LEU A 25 -1.76 2.08 -15.30
CA LEU A 25 -2.04 2.95 -14.17
C LEU A 25 -0.75 3.58 -13.62
N MET A 26 0.32 2.80 -13.51
CA MET A 26 1.61 3.29 -13.05
C MET A 26 2.28 4.27 -14.02
N GLU A 27 2.15 4.05 -15.33
CA GLU A 27 2.71 4.90 -16.40
C GLU A 27 2.05 6.29 -16.49
N ARG A 28 0.94 6.53 -15.78
CA ARG A 28 0.26 7.83 -15.72
C ARG A 28 1.06 8.90 -14.98
N TYR A 29 2.00 8.50 -14.13
CA TYR A 29 2.75 9.41 -13.26
C TYR A 29 4.26 9.12 -13.32
N GLU A 30 5.04 10.19 -13.20
CA GLU A 30 6.47 10.07 -12.94
C GLU A 30 6.69 9.87 -11.44
N TRP A 31 7.25 8.72 -11.09
CA TRP A 31 7.50 8.37 -9.71
C TRP A 31 8.86 8.88 -9.26
N PRO A 32 8.94 9.68 -8.17
CA PRO A 32 10.22 10.16 -7.64
C PRO A 32 11.04 9.03 -7.03
N LYS A 33 12.23 9.35 -6.54
CA LYS A 33 13.15 8.40 -5.89
C LYS A 33 12.51 7.74 -4.67
N ALA A 34 11.86 8.53 -3.81
CA ALA A 34 11.22 8.06 -2.60
C ALA A 34 9.69 8.25 -2.67
N VAL A 35 8.94 7.20 -2.40
CA VAL A 35 7.49 7.26 -2.25
C VAL A 35 7.12 6.81 -0.84
N ALA A 36 6.61 7.73 -0.06
CA ALA A 36 6.17 7.47 1.31
C ALA A 36 4.65 7.39 1.34
N VAL A 37 4.11 6.41 2.06
CA VAL A 37 2.67 6.20 2.18
C VAL A 37 2.27 6.23 3.64
N THR A 38 1.30 7.08 3.97
CA THR A 38 0.74 7.20 5.31
C THR A 38 -0.79 7.21 5.26
N GLY A 39 -1.44 7.14 6.40
CA GLY A 39 -2.90 7.16 6.51
C GLY A 39 -3.38 6.65 7.85
N ALA A 40 -4.65 6.88 8.17
CA ALA A 40 -5.25 6.42 9.41
C ALA A 40 -5.14 4.90 9.59
N LEU A 41 -5.21 4.42 10.83
CA LEU A 41 -5.31 2.99 11.10
C LEU A 41 -6.50 2.39 10.33
N GLY A 42 -6.24 1.32 9.59
CA GLY A 42 -7.24 0.66 8.74
C GLY A 42 -7.61 1.43 7.47
N SER A 43 -6.79 2.40 7.02
CA SER A 43 -6.93 3.02 5.69
C SER A 43 -6.43 2.14 4.56
N GLY A 44 -5.64 1.10 4.86
CA GLY A 44 -5.03 0.22 3.87
C GLY A 44 -3.67 0.72 3.35
N LYS A 45 -2.98 1.62 4.07
CA LYS A 45 -1.67 2.16 3.67
C LYS A 45 -0.65 1.08 3.29
N THR A 46 -0.50 0.04 4.11
CA THR A 46 0.42 -1.08 3.86
C THR A 46 0.06 -1.84 2.57
N GLU A 47 -1.23 -2.10 2.33
CA GLU A 47 -1.66 -2.72 1.07
C GLU A 47 -1.32 -1.84 -0.13
N TRP A 48 -1.48 -0.51 -0.01
CA TRP A 48 -1.08 0.42 -1.06
C TRP A 48 0.43 0.44 -1.30
N VAL A 49 1.26 0.37 -0.25
CA VAL A 49 2.72 0.21 -0.40
C VAL A 49 3.04 -1.02 -1.22
N LEU A 50 2.44 -2.16 -0.90
CA LEU A 50 2.69 -3.42 -1.59
C LEU A 50 2.19 -3.40 -3.04
N ASN A 51 1.01 -2.85 -3.29
CA ASN A 51 0.47 -2.70 -4.65
C ASN A 51 1.33 -1.76 -5.51
N LEU A 52 1.78 -0.62 -4.97
CA LEU A 52 2.69 0.30 -5.66
C LEU A 52 4.06 -0.34 -5.90
N ALA A 53 4.59 -1.09 -4.93
CA ALA A 53 5.87 -1.80 -5.10
C ALA A 53 5.83 -2.77 -6.27
N LEU A 54 4.76 -3.56 -6.37
CA LEU A 54 4.55 -4.48 -7.49
C LEU A 54 4.39 -3.72 -8.82
N GLY A 55 3.61 -2.64 -8.82
CA GLY A 55 3.43 -1.79 -10.00
C GLY A 55 4.76 -1.19 -10.48
N MET A 56 5.61 -0.69 -9.58
CA MET A 56 6.94 -0.19 -9.94
C MET A 56 7.85 -1.29 -10.50
N LYS A 57 7.78 -2.49 -9.94
CA LYS A 57 8.53 -3.63 -10.47
C LYS A 57 8.07 -4.00 -11.89
N MET A 58 6.79 -3.89 -12.20
CA MET A 58 6.27 -4.09 -13.57
C MET A 58 6.78 -3.03 -14.56
N LEU A 59 7.16 -1.85 -14.08
CA LEU A 59 7.88 -0.84 -14.88
C LEU A 59 9.39 -1.14 -15.05
N GLY A 60 9.87 -2.25 -14.46
CA GLY A 60 11.30 -2.62 -14.50
C GLY A 60 12.14 -1.93 -13.43
N GLU A 61 11.54 -1.25 -12.46
CA GLU A 61 12.26 -0.58 -11.39
C GLU A 61 12.77 -1.60 -10.35
N GLN A 62 13.94 -1.33 -9.82
CA GLN A 62 14.40 -1.97 -8.59
C GLN A 62 13.71 -1.30 -7.41
N VAL A 63 13.09 -2.08 -6.52
CA VAL A 63 12.31 -1.55 -5.42
C VAL A 63 12.85 -2.02 -4.08
N THR A 64 13.14 -1.05 -3.22
CA THR A 64 13.38 -1.28 -1.79
C THR A 64 12.13 -0.83 -1.01
N ILE A 65 11.62 -1.69 -0.14
CA ILE A 65 10.47 -1.40 0.72
C ILE A 65 11.00 -1.23 2.14
N ALA A 66 10.64 -0.14 2.81
CA ALA A 66 11.02 0.13 4.18
C ALA A 66 9.78 0.22 5.07
N ASP A 67 9.68 -0.69 6.05
CA ASP A 67 8.61 -0.74 7.04
C ASP A 67 8.97 0.17 8.22
N ALA A 68 8.42 1.39 8.23
CA ALA A 68 8.56 2.36 9.31
C ALA A 68 7.33 2.39 10.26
N ASP A 69 6.35 1.49 10.09
CA ASP A 69 5.22 1.33 11.01
C ASP A 69 5.62 0.49 12.23
N ILE A 70 6.25 1.14 13.21
CA ILE A 70 6.84 0.49 14.39
C ILE A 70 5.79 0.03 15.40
N ILE A 71 4.60 0.67 15.41
CA ILE A 71 3.62 0.52 16.49
C ILE A 71 2.61 -0.57 16.18
N ASN A 72 2.38 -0.90 14.92
CA ASN A 72 1.38 -1.89 14.56
C ASN A 72 1.99 -3.29 14.37
N PRO A 73 2.08 -4.11 15.44
CA PRO A 73 2.65 -5.45 15.32
C PRO A 73 1.75 -6.42 14.55
N TYR A 74 0.50 -6.04 14.27
CA TYR A 74 -0.52 -6.91 13.70
C TYR A 74 -0.71 -6.73 12.19
N PHE A 75 -0.38 -5.56 11.65
CA PHE A 75 -0.56 -5.23 10.24
C PHE A 75 0.70 -4.55 9.71
N CYS A 76 1.76 -5.32 9.53
CA CYS A 76 3.04 -4.80 9.07
C CYS A 76 3.61 -5.69 7.97
N ILE A 77 4.46 -5.11 7.14
CA ILE A 77 5.15 -5.76 6.02
C ILE A 77 5.90 -7.02 6.48
N ARG A 78 6.29 -7.10 7.76
CA ARG A 78 6.95 -8.28 8.36
C ARG A 78 6.20 -9.59 8.17
N GLN A 79 4.87 -9.58 7.98
CA GLN A 79 4.10 -10.80 7.70
C GLN A 79 4.40 -11.38 6.32
N VAL A 80 4.86 -10.58 5.39
CA VAL A 80 5.07 -10.95 3.98
C VAL A 80 6.51 -10.77 3.51
N VAL A 81 7.45 -10.44 4.41
CA VAL A 81 8.88 -10.20 4.07
C VAL A 81 9.45 -11.32 3.22
N ASN A 82 9.36 -12.57 3.68
CA ASN A 82 9.95 -13.70 2.95
C ASN A 82 9.38 -13.81 1.52
N SER A 83 8.07 -13.65 1.37
CA SER A 83 7.43 -13.70 0.05
C SER A 83 7.85 -12.53 -0.85
N LEU A 84 8.15 -11.35 -0.27
CA LEU A 84 8.65 -10.20 -1.01
C LEU A 84 10.10 -10.41 -1.43
N GLU A 85 10.95 -10.94 -0.55
CA GLU A 85 12.36 -11.23 -0.85
C GLU A 85 12.50 -12.33 -1.90
N GLU A 86 11.70 -13.40 -1.83
CA GLU A 86 11.63 -14.44 -2.87
C GLU A 86 11.26 -13.86 -4.25
N LYS A 87 10.52 -12.76 -4.26
CA LYS A 87 10.13 -12.02 -5.47
C LYS A 87 11.13 -10.95 -5.89
N GLY A 88 12.28 -10.87 -5.21
CA GLY A 88 13.37 -9.97 -5.54
C GLY A 88 13.13 -8.51 -5.11
N PHE A 89 12.31 -8.27 -4.09
CA PHE A 89 12.28 -7.00 -3.38
C PHE A 89 13.36 -6.99 -2.29
N LYS A 90 13.96 -5.84 -2.06
CA LYS A 90 14.73 -5.62 -0.84
C LYS A 90 13.79 -5.06 0.22
N VAL A 91 13.72 -5.69 1.40
CA VAL A 91 12.83 -5.25 2.48
C VAL A 91 13.66 -4.84 3.69
N LEU A 92 13.45 -3.61 4.15
CA LEU A 92 14.10 -3.05 5.34
C LEU A 92 13.09 -3.04 6.49
N THR A 93 13.34 -3.85 7.50
CA THR A 93 12.49 -3.93 8.70
C THR A 93 13.37 -3.84 9.94
N ALA A 94 12.85 -3.24 11.02
CA ALA A 94 13.53 -3.29 12.31
C ALA A 94 13.39 -4.70 12.92
N PRO A 95 14.47 -5.35 13.37
CA PRO A 95 14.38 -6.65 14.03
C PRO A 95 13.70 -6.52 15.40
N GLY A 96 12.69 -7.34 15.64
CA GLY A 96 12.00 -7.46 16.94
C GLY A 96 11.20 -6.22 17.33
N GLN A 97 11.29 -5.82 18.60
CA GLN A 97 10.63 -4.62 19.15
C GLN A 97 11.53 -3.37 19.14
N ALA A 98 12.68 -3.44 18.46
CA ALA A 98 13.60 -2.31 18.40
C ALA A 98 13.00 -1.15 17.60
N LYS A 99 13.18 0.07 18.08
CA LYS A 99 12.72 1.27 17.37
C LYS A 99 13.65 1.55 16.18
N TRP A 100 13.10 1.86 15.06
CA TRP A 100 13.82 2.21 13.83
C TRP A 100 14.85 3.33 14.04
N ALA A 101 14.48 4.33 14.86
CA ALA A 101 15.32 5.48 15.17
C ALA A 101 16.60 5.13 15.93
N ASP A 102 16.61 4.00 16.64
CA ASP A 102 17.71 3.61 17.52
C ASP A 102 18.70 2.63 16.86
N MET A 103 18.50 2.32 15.56
CA MET A 103 19.30 1.32 14.86
C MET A 103 20.19 1.92 13.76
N PRO A 104 21.49 2.07 14.00
CA PRO A 104 22.44 2.58 13.00
C PRO A 104 22.41 1.81 11.67
N VAL A 105 22.17 0.50 11.74
CA VAL A 105 22.12 -0.38 10.55
C VAL A 105 20.96 -0.02 9.64
N VAL A 106 19.75 0.15 10.18
CA VAL A 106 18.57 0.55 9.39
C VAL A 106 18.76 1.94 8.78
N SER A 107 19.38 2.85 9.54
CA SER A 107 19.72 4.18 9.02
C SER A 107 20.65 4.12 7.81
N ALA A 108 21.72 3.30 7.89
CA ALA A 108 22.65 3.12 6.79
C ALA A 108 22.00 2.47 5.57
N GLU A 109 21.07 1.53 5.77
CA GLU A 109 20.35 0.87 4.67
C GLU A 109 19.37 1.80 3.96
N VAL A 110 18.68 2.68 4.69
CA VAL A 110 17.83 3.71 4.09
C VAL A 110 18.66 4.72 3.29
N ASP A 111 19.82 5.12 3.82
CA ASP A 111 20.75 6.00 3.12
C ASP A 111 21.28 5.38 1.83
N TRP A 112 21.64 4.11 1.92
CA TRP A 112 22.03 3.35 0.75
C TRP A 112 20.89 3.29 -0.27
N ALA A 113 19.67 2.99 0.15
CA ALA A 113 18.50 2.91 -0.74
C ALA A 113 18.20 4.26 -1.42
N LEU A 114 18.35 5.38 -0.70
CA LEU A 114 18.18 6.73 -1.27
C LEU A 114 19.27 7.08 -2.29
N SER A 115 20.49 6.57 -2.13
CA SER A 115 21.64 6.85 -2.98
C SER A 115 21.81 5.86 -4.14
N SER A 116 21.24 4.67 -4.03
CA SER A 116 21.36 3.57 -5.02
C SER A 116 20.36 3.75 -6.17
N PRO A 117 20.54 3.09 -7.32
CA PRO A 117 19.50 3.03 -8.35
C PRO A 117 18.19 2.43 -7.83
N GLY A 118 17.06 2.72 -8.53
CA GLY A 118 15.74 2.20 -8.19
C GLY A 118 14.93 3.11 -7.27
N LYS A 119 13.83 2.60 -6.74
CA LYS A 119 12.86 3.33 -5.93
C LYS A 119 12.87 2.86 -4.48
N LEU A 120 12.59 3.78 -3.56
CA LEU A 120 12.38 3.49 -2.14
C LEU A 120 10.92 3.75 -1.80
N LEU A 121 10.20 2.72 -1.34
CA LEU A 121 8.87 2.85 -0.78
C LEU A 121 8.93 2.76 0.73
N LEU A 122 8.24 3.68 1.40
CA LEU A 122 8.21 3.81 2.86
C LEU A 122 6.78 3.60 3.36
N ASP A 123 6.53 2.54 4.13
CA ASP A 123 5.28 2.35 4.87
C ASP A 123 5.38 3.09 6.20
N ILE A 124 4.58 4.15 6.36
CA ILE A 124 4.65 5.05 7.52
C ILE A 124 3.41 4.83 8.38
N GLY A 125 3.63 4.60 9.69
CA GLY A 125 2.54 4.54 10.65
C GLY A 125 1.64 5.78 10.58
N GLY A 126 0.34 5.56 10.79
CA GLY A 126 -0.66 6.65 10.84
C GLY A 126 -0.71 7.40 12.17
N ASP A 127 0.22 7.15 13.05
CA ASP A 127 0.37 7.75 14.37
C ASP A 127 1.63 8.60 14.48
N ALA A 128 1.78 9.25 15.64
CA ALA A 128 2.89 10.17 15.88
C ALA A 128 4.25 9.47 15.90
N GLU A 129 4.33 8.24 16.41
CA GLU A 129 5.62 7.55 16.58
C GLU A 129 6.14 7.02 15.22
N GLY A 130 5.26 6.43 14.39
CA GLY A 130 5.62 5.97 13.04
C GLY A 130 6.06 7.12 12.14
N ALA A 131 5.36 8.26 12.22
CA ALA A 131 5.73 9.44 11.47
C ALA A 131 7.04 10.09 11.96
N LEU A 132 7.32 10.05 13.28
CA LEU A 132 8.54 10.59 13.86
C LEU A 132 9.79 9.83 13.40
N ALA A 133 9.69 8.52 13.18
CA ALA A 133 10.79 7.71 12.65
C ALA A 133 11.33 8.25 11.31
N LEU A 134 10.47 8.87 10.51
CA LEU A 134 10.85 9.46 9.23
C LEU A 134 11.62 10.77 9.36
N LYS A 135 11.42 11.51 10.44
CA LYS A 135 11.98 12.86 10.63
C LYS A 135 13.51 12.86 10.57
N GLN A 136 14.18 11.82 11.04
CA GLN A 136 15.63 11.70 10.95
C GLN A 136 16.15 11.62 9.52
N PHE A 137 15.32 11.15 8.57
CA PHE A 137 15.65 11.04 7.14
C PHE A 137 15.11 12.19 6.30
N GLN A 138 14.36 13.13 6.90
CA GLN A 138 13.63 14.20 6.21
C GLN A 138 14.48 14.90 5.15
N LYS A 139 15.64 15.44 5.53
CA LYS A 139 16.50 16.18 4.62
C LYS A 139 16.93 15.33 3.42
N ARG A 140 17.36 14.09 3.66
CA ARG A 140 17.84 13.16 2.62
C ARG A 140 16.73 12.74 1.68
N ILE A 141 15.52 12.53 2.20
CA ILE A 141 14.32 12.21 1.41
C ILE A 141 13.95 13.41 0.52
N ILE A 142 14.00 14.64 1.06
CA ILE A 142 13.75 15.85 0.28
C ILE A 142 14.81 16.03 -0.83
N ASP A 143 16.08 15.88 -0.50
CA ASP A 143 17.19 16.04 -1.45
C ASP A 143 17.16 14.98 -2.57
N ALA A 144 16.68 13.76 -2.29
CA ALA A 144 16.54 12.70 -3.27
C ALA A 144 15.30 12.85 -4.18
N GLY A 145 14.35 13.70 -3.82
CA GLY A 145 13.05 13.82 -4.45
C GLY A 145 12.04 12.78 -3.92
N TYR A 146 10.88 13.26 -3.49
CA TYR A 146 9.88 12.40 -2.84
C TYR A 146 8.45 12.73 -3.21
N LEU A 147 7.57 11.77 -2.95
CA LEU A 147 6.12 11.92 -2.90
C LEU A 147 5.59 11.30 -1.61
N LEU A 148 4.94 12.10 -0.75
CA LEU A 148 4.20 11.58 0.39
C LEU A 148 2.73 11.45 0.02
N ILE A 149 2.21 10.23 0.03
CA ILE A 149 0.82 9.90 -0.28
C ILE A 149 0.04 9.69 1.00
N LEU A 150 -1.09 10.39 1.14
CA LEU A 150 -2.06 10.14 2.19
C LEU A 150 -3.17 9.21 1.68
N VAL A 151 -3.21 7.98 2.20
CA VAL A 151 -4.26 7.00 1.91
C VAL A 151 -5.45 7.25 2.82
N VAL A 152 -6.61 7.51 2.21
CA VAL A 152 -7.83 7.90 2.93
C VAL A 152 -8.90 6.83 2.75
N ASN A 153 -9.41 6.31 3.87
CA ASN A 153 -10.67 5.57 3.91
C ASN A 153 -11.75 6.46 4.56
N ALA A 154 -12.72 6.90 3.78
CA ALA A 154 -13.80 7.81 4.21
C ALA A 154 -14.66 7.25 5.35
N TYR A 155 -14.65 5.94 5.55
CA TYR A 155 -15.42 5.24 6.60
C TYR A 155 -14.65 5.06 7.91
N ARG A 156 -13.44 5.65 8.02
CA ARG A 156 -12.72 5.69 9.30
C ARG A 156 -13.06 6.97 10.06
N PRO A 157 -13.27 6.89 11.38
CA PRO A 157 -13.66 8.05 12.20
C PRO A 157 -12.71 9.25 12.05
N GLN A 158 -11.40 8.99 11.82
CA GLN A 158 -10.37 10.00 11.68
C GLN A 158 -10.38 10.71 10.32
N THR A 159 -11.07 10.17 9.31
CA THR A 159 -11.07 10.65 7.94
C THR A 159 -12.47 10.71 7.32
N SER A 160 -13.51 10.74 8.16
CA SER A 160 -14.91 10.71 7.74
C SER A 160 -15.48 12.06 7.27
N THR A 161 -14.70 13.13 7.31
CA THR A 161 -15.06 14.44 6.78
C THR A 161 -13.85 15.14 6.15
N VAL A 162 -14.10 16.13 5.31
CA VAL A 162 -13.04 16.94 4.67
C VAL A 162 -12.12 17.59 5.70
N GLU A 163 -12.69 18.13 6.78
CA GLU A 163 -11.94 18.76 7.87
C GLU A 163 -11.01 17.76 8.60
N LYS A 164 -11.51 16.56 8.83
CA LYS A 164 -10.73 15.51 9.49
C LYS A 164 -9.60 15.01 8.59
N ILE A 165 -9.83 14.89 7.28
CA ILE A 165 -8.79 14.53 6.32
C ILE A 165 -7.68 15.61 6.32
N ASP A 166 -8.04 16.89 6.28
CA ASP A 166 -7.08 17.99 6.35
C ASP A 166 -6.35 18.04 7.70
N LEU A 167 -7.04 17.79 8.80
CA LEU A 167 -6.42 17.70 10.13
C LEU A 167 -5.38 16.55 10.17
N MET A 168 -5.72 15.39 9.63
CA MET A 168 -4.81 14.25 9.54
C MET A 168 -3.57 14.61 8.71
N ARG A 169 -3.77 15.21 7.52
CA ARG A 169 -2.69 15.69 6.67
C ARG A 169 -1.71 16.60 7.44
N ARG A 170 -2.26 17.66 8.07
CA ARG A 170 -1.44 18.63 8.82
C ARG A 170 -0.65 17.99 9.94
N ARG A 171 -1.27 17.08 10.70
CA ARG A 171 -0.58 16.35 11.77
C ARG A 171 0.58 15.51 11.24
N MET A 172 0.36 14.77 10.14
CA MET A 172 1.42 13.96 9.55
C MET A 172 2.56 14.85 9.04
N GLU A 173 2.25 15.96 8.35
CA GLU A 173 3.25 16.91 7.86
C GLU A 173 4.08 17.53 9.01
N GLU A 174 3.43 17.89 10.12
CA GLU A 174 4.10 18.47 11.28
C GLU A 174 5.07 17.47 11.94
N ILE A 175 4.65 16.20 12.06
CA ILE A 175 5.43 15.18 12.76
C ILE A 175 6.60 14.71 11.89
N CYS A 176 6.36 14.32 10.64
CA CYS A 176 7.42 13.79 9.77
C CYS A 176 8.25 14.88 9.07
N GLY A 177 7.75 16.10 9.02
CA GLY A 177 8.38 17.23 8.36
C GLY A 177 8.32 17.22 6.82
N LEU A 178 7.61 16.23 6.22
CA LEU A 178 7.38 16.13 4.78
C LEU A 178 6.00 16.65 4.42
N LYS A 179 5.86 17.27 3.25
CA LYS A 179 4.56 17.72 2.74
C LYS A 179 3.86 16.58 2.01
N VAL A 180 2.56 16.43 2.26
CA VAL A 180 1.71 15.53 1.47
C VAL A 180 1.61 16.08 0.06
N GLY A 181 1.99 15.28 -0.92
CA GLY A 181 1.97 15.64 -2.34
C GLY A 181 0.78 15.09 -3.09
N ALA A 182 0.09 14.08 -2.56
CA ALA A 182 -1.06 13.47 -3.21
C ALA A 182 -1.95 12.72 -2.22
N LEU A 183 -3.20 12.49 -2.61
CA LEU A 183 -4.14 11.60 -1.93
C LEU A 183 -4.41 10.35 -2.76
N VAL A 184 -4.84 9.31 -2.06
CA VAL A 184 -5.44 8.11 -2.62
C VAL A 184 -6.73 7.82 -1.87
N SER A 185 -7.83 7.62 -2.57
CA SER A 185 -9.08 7.14 -1.99
C SER A 185 -9.07 5.63 -1.90
N ASN A 186 -9.09 5.09 -0.70
CA ASN A 186 -9.19 3.65 -0.43
C ASN A 186 -10.36 3.38 0.52
N SER A 187 -11.54 3.87 0.11
CA SER A 187 -12.75 3.80 0.91
C SER A 187 -13.37 2.41 0.81
N HIS A 188 -13.32 1.67 1.92
CA HIS A 188 -13.81 0.29 1.98
C HIS A 188 -14.41 -0.06 3.34
N LEU A 189 -15.30 -1.03 3.32
CA LEU A 189 -15.94 -1.70 4.46
C LEU A 189 -15.60 -3.21 4.48
N MET A 190 -14.40 -3.56 4.01
CA MET A 190 -13.93 -4.95 3.84
C MET A 190 -14.86 -5.75 2.92
N HIS A 191 -15.43 -6.87 3.40
CA HIS A 191 -16.33 -7.73 2.61
C HIS A 191 -17.71 -7.09 2.31
N GLU A 192 -18.07 -6.02 3.00
CA GLU A 192 -19.30 -5.25 2.77
C GLU A 192 -19.12 -4.11 1.75
N THR A 193 -17.93 -4.00 1.17
CA THR A 193 -17.63 -2.95 0.18
C THR A 193 -18.38 -3.22 -1.12
N THR A 194 -19.13 -2.22 -1.58
CA THR A 194 -19.80 -2.22 -2.89
C THR A 194 -19.22 -1.13 -3.80
N PRO A 195 -19.48 -1.14 -5.12
CA PRO A 195 -19.08 -0.06 -6.00
C PRO A 195 -19.58 1.32 -5.54
N GLU A 196 -20.81 1.40 -5.00
CA GLU A 196 -21.37 2.63 -4.46
C GLU A 196 -20.60 3.13 -3.24
N THR A 197 -20.20 2.20 -2.35
CA THR A 197 -19.32 2.50 -1.19
C THR A 197 -18.03 3.18 -1.67
N VAL A 198 -17.41 2.65 -2.73
CA VAL A 198 -16.19 3.22 -3.30
C VAL A 198 -16.45 4.59 -3.89
N LEU A 199 -17.51 4.77 -4.68
CA LEU A 199 -17.88 6.04 -5.31
C LEU A 199 -18.20 7.12 -4.28
N GLU A 200 -18.98 6.82 -3.24
CA GLU A 200 -19.31 7.76 -2.18
C GLU A 200 -18.07 8.21 -1.41
N GLY A 201 -17.22 7.25 -1.03
CA GLY A 201 -15.97 7.54 -0.36
C GLY A 201 -15.02 8.34 -1.24
N TYR A 202 -14.90 8.01 -2.51
CA TYR A 202 -14.14 8.78 -3.48
C TYR A 202 -14.60 10.24 -3.54
N ARG A 203 -15.90 10.50 -3.63
CA ARG A 203 -16.46 11.87 -3.70
C ARG A 203 -16.11 12.71 -2.47
N LEU A 204 -16.06 12.11 -1.28
CA LEU A 204 -15.60 12.80 -0.08
C LEU A 204 -14.11 13.15 -0.19
N VAL A 205 -13.27 12.18 -0.61
CA VAL A 205 -11.83 12.39 -0.73
C VAL A 205 -11.49 13.38 -1.83
N GLN A 206 -12.25 13.38 -2.95
CA GLN A 206 -12.08 14.36 -4.02
C GLN A 206 -12.36 15.79 -3.52
N LYS A 207 -13.46 15.99 -2.77
CA LYS A 207 -13.74 17.30 -2.15
C LYS A 207 -12.62 17.76 -1.21
N ALA A 208 -12.01 16.81 -0.49
CA ALA A 208 -10.87 17.12 0.38
C ALA A 208 -9.64 17.48 -0.46
N ALA A 209 -9.36 16.74 -1.53
CA ALA A 209 -8.26 17.00 -2.46
C ALA A 209 -8.39 18.40 -3.09
N ASP A 210 -9.56 18.74 -3.61
CA ASP A 210 -9.86 20.04 -4.21
C ASP A 210 -9.64 21.19 -3.21
N ARG A 211 -10.15 21.04 -1.99
CA ARG A 211 -9.97 22.04 -0.92
C ARG A 211 -8.51 22.26 -0.52
N MET A 212 -7.71 21.20 -0.57
CA MET A 212 -6.29 21.25 -0.23
C MET A 212 -5.38 21.60 -1.41
N GLY A 213 -5.93 21.64 -2.64
CA GLY A 213 -5.15 21.83 -3.86
C GLY A 213 -4.20 20.69 -4.15
N LEU A 214 -4.55 19.46 -3.77
CA LEU A 214 -3.74 18.26 -3.94
C LEU A 214 -4.33 17.33 -5.00
N PRO A 215 -3.51 16.64 -5.79
CA PRO A 215 -3.99 15.64 -6.72
C PRO A 215 -4.53 14.41 -5.96
N LEU A 216 -5.62 13.83 -6.46
CA LEU A 216 -6.10 12.51 -6.10
C LEU A 216 -5.65 11.53 -7.19
N LEU A 217 -4.74 10.60 -6.85
CA LEU A 217 -4.09 9.74 -7.84
C LEU A 217 -4.99 8.60 -8.29
N TYR A 218 -5.61 7.91 -7.32
CA TYR A 218 -6.37 6.69 -7.56
C TYR A 218 -7.58 6.57 -6.63
N ALA A 219 -8.59 5.85 -7.10
CA ALA A 219 -9.62 5.25 -6.26
C ALA A 219 -9.40 3.74 -6.20
N GLY A 220 -9.11 3.22 -5.00
CA GLY A 220 -8.88 1.80 -4.77
C GLY A 220 -10.18 1.03 -4.62
N THR A 221 -10.22 -0.15 -5.21
CA THR A 221 -11.32 -1.11 -5.06
C THR A 221 -10.79 -2.54 -4.96
N SER A 222 -11.58 -3.45 -4.45
CA SER A 222 -11.25 -4.89 -4.50
C SER A 222 -11.29 -5.40 -5.94
N PRO A 223 -10.38 -6.32 -6.35
CA PRO A 223 -10.46 -6.95 -7.66
C PRO A 223 -11.80 -7.64 -7.96
N ALA A 224 -12.49 -8.11 -6.91
CA ALA A 224 -13.78 -8.82 -7.06
C ALA A 224 -14.92 -7.93 -7.58
N ILE A 225 -14.86 -6.61 -7.36
CA ILE A 225 -15.87 -5.64 -7.79
C ILE A 225 -15.27 -4.56 -8.72
N TYR A 226 -14.11 -4.85 -9.33
CA TYR A 226 -13.36 -3.88 -10.12
C TYR A 226 -14.17 -3.38 -11.33
N ASP A 227 -14.68 -4.28 -12.16
CA ASP A 227 -15.38 -3.93 -13.40
C ASP A 227 -16.63 -3.11 -13.13
N GLU A 228 -17.39 -3.48 -12.10
CA GLU A 228 -18.58 -2.75 -11.65
C GLU A 228 -18.20 -1.36 -11.11
N THR A 229 -17.09 -1.26 -10.38
CA THR A 229 -16.58 0.01 -9.86
C THR A 229 -16.12 0.92 -11.01
N VAL A 230 -15.41 0.39 -12.00
CA VAL A 230 -15.02 1.15 -13.19
C VAL A 230 -16.23 1.68 -13.93
N GLU A 231 -17.28 0.87 -14.11
CA GLU A 231 -18.50 1.29 -14.79
C GLU A 231 -19.22 2.43 -14.05
N ILE A 232 -19.39 2.32 -12.73
CA ILE A 232 -20.06 3.37 -11.94
C ILE A 232 -19.22 4.65 -11.85
N MET A 233 -17.90 4.55 -11.92
CA MET A 233 -16.96 5.66 -11.86
C MET A 233 -16.51 6.20 -13.21
N LYS A 234 -17.05 5.72 -14.31
CA LYS A 234 -16.62 6.07 -15.69
C LYS A 234 -16.62 7.57 -16.03
N ASN A 235 -17.43 8.36 -15.34
CA ASN A 235 -17.51 9.81 -15.51
C ASN A 235 -16.61 10.58 -14.52
N GLU A 236 -15.94 9.89 -13.61
CA GLU A 236 -15.03 10.51 -12.66
C GLU A 236 -13.61 10.57 -13.26
N PRO A 237 -12.83 11.65 -13.02
CA PRO A 237 -11.52 11.84 -13.67
C PRO A 237 -10.42 10.93 -13.13
N VAL A 238 -10.62 10.32 -11.97
CA VAL A 238 -9.61 9.52 -11.27
C VAL A 238 -9.68 8.05 -11.71
N PRO A 239 -8.56 7.43 -12.06
CA PRO A 239 -8.54 6.02 -12.42
C PRO A 239 -8.79 5.12 -11.20
N VAL A 240 -9.47 4.01 -11.45
CA VAL A 240 -9.73 2.97 -10.47
C VAL A 240 -8.54 1.99 -10.43
N TRP A 241 -8.06 1.68 -9.21
CA TRP A 241 -6.98 0.72 -8.99
C TRP A 241 -7.52 -0.56 -8.35
N PRO A 242 -7.26 -1.75 -8.92
CA PRO A 242 -7.60 -3.03 -8.31
C PRO A 242 -6.62 -3.36 -7.17
N VAL A 243 -6.96 -2.99 -5.95
CA VAL A 243 -6.10 -3.20 -4.77
C VAL A 243 -6.13 -4.67 -4.37
N SER A 244 -5.06 -5.38 -4.65
CA SER A 244 -4.84 -6.73 -4.16
C SER A 244 -4.50 -6.71 -2.68
N ARG A 245 -5.09 -7.62 -1.91
CA ARG A 245 -4.86 -7.75 -0.48
C ARG A 245 -3.79 -8.81 -0.21
N TYR A 246 -2.72 -8.40 0.45
CA TYR A 246 -1.57 -9.24 0.80
C TYR A 246 -1.50 -9.57 2.29
N MET A 247 -2.03 -8.67 3.13
CA MET A 247 -2.00 -8.82 4.58
C MET A 247 -3.18 -9.62 5.08
N LEU A 248 -2.92 -10.57 5.97
CA LEU A 248 -3.96 -11.32 6.68
C LEU A 248 -4.37 -10.58 7.96
N LEU A 249 -5.66 -10.61 8.27
CA LEU A 249 -6.15 -10.15 9.56
C LEU A 249 -5.72 -11.14 10.67
N PRO A 250 -5.48 -10.67 11.91
CA PRO A 250 -4.98 -11.54 12.98
C PRO A 250 -5.84 -12.79 13.28
N TRP A 251 -7.13 -12.72 12.95
CA TRP A 251 -8.07 -13.83 13.13
C TRP A 251 -8.25 -14.71 11.89
N GLU A 252 -7.60 -14.39 10.77
CA GLU A 252 -7.68 -15.20 9.57
C GLU A 252 -6.74 -16.40 9.63
N PRO A 253 -7.12 -17.56 9.05
CA PRO A 253 -6.26 -18.73 8.98
C PRO A 253 -4.95 -18.41 8.25
N GLY A 254 -3.83 -18.77 8.86
CA GLY A 254 -2.48 -18.52 8.30
C GLY A 254 -1.86 -17.19 8.71
N ALA A 255 -2.56 -16.34 9.46
CA ALA A 255 -1.94 -15.12 10.00
C ALA A 255 -0.79 -15.46 10.95
N ILE A 256 0.35 -14.77 10.76
CA ILE A 256 1.49 -14.86 11.65
C ILE A 256 1.32 -13.80 12.76
N TRP A 257 1.23 -14.26 14.00
CA TRP A 257 1.18 -13.34 15.14
C TRP A 257 2.53 -12.66 15.32
N ALA A 258 2.53 -11.48 15.91
CA ALA A 258 3.76 -10.72 16.25
C ALA A 258 4.77 -11.54 17.09
N THR A 259 4.34 -12.65 17.68
CA THR A 259 5.18 -13.61 18.41
C THR A 259 5.92 -14.61 17.52
N GLY A 260 5.71 -14.57 16.19
CA GLY A 260 6.28 -15.55 15.25
C GLY A 260 5.63 -16.95 15.31
N LEU A 261 4.57 -17.14 16.11
CA LEU A 261 3.86 -18.41 16.19
C LEU A 261 2.69 -18.42 15.20
N PRO A 262 2.53 -19.48 14.39
CA PRO A 262 1.37 -19.62 13.51
C PRO A 262 0.08 -19.69 14.32
N SER A 263 -1.01 -19.12 13.80
CA SER A 263 -2.33 -19.28 14.43
C SER A 263 -2.67 -20.76 14.54
N LYS A 264 -3.36 -21.16 15.61
CA LYS A 264 -3.70 -22.58 15.90
C LYS A 264 -4.62 -23.25 14.86
N HIS A 265 -5.03 -22.53 13.82
CA HIS A 265 -5.83 -23.07 12.73
C HIS A 265 -4.94 -23.58 11.59
N HIS A 266 -4.54 -24.84 11.70
CA HIS A 266 -3.74 -25.54 10.69
C HIS A 266 -4.56 -25.80 9.42
N GLY A 267 -3.99 -25.46 8.26
CA GLY A 267 -4.28 -26.16 7.01
C GLY A 267 -4.90 -25.40 5.86
N ARG A 268 -4.85 -24.06 5.79
CA ARG A 268 -5.25 -23.35 4.57
C ARG A 268 -4.14 -22.39 4.06
N ARG A 269 -3.99 -22.32 2.72
CA ARG A 269 -3.01 -21.48 2.03
C ARG A 269 -3.11 -20.03 2.49
N ILE A 270 -1.96 -19.38 2.63
CA ILE A 270 -1.87 -17.95 2.94
C ILE A 270 -2.45 -17.19 1.74
N LEU A 271 -3.51 -16.40 1.95
CA LEU A 271 -4.18 -15.62 0.89
C LEU A 271 -3.20 -14.74 0.10
N GLY A 272 -2.17 -14.20 0.76
CA GLY A 272 -1.13 -13.44 0.11
C GLY A 272 -0.32 -14.20 -0.95
N GLN A 273 -0.10 -15.51 -0.78
CA GLN A 273 0.58 -16.32 -1.79
C GLN A 273 -0.29 -16.50 -3.05
N ASP A 274 -1.61 -16.65 -2.87
CA ASP A 274 -2.53 -16.76 -4.00
C ASP A 274 -2.63 -15.46 -4.80
N ALA A 275 -2.57 -14.30 -4.14
CA ALA A 275 -2.56 -12.99 -4.80
C ALA A 275 -1.28 -12.81 -5.64
N PHE A 276 -0.13 -13.22 -5.14
CA PHE A 276 1.12 -13.21 -5.90
C PHE A 276 1.11 -14.21 -7.07
N GLN A 277 0.56 -15.41 -6.86
CA GLN A 277 0.48 -16.42 -7.93
C GLN A 277 -0.41 -15.98 -9.09
N ARG A 278 -1.51 -15.25 -8.84
CA ARG A 278 -2.39 -14.70 -9.89
C ARG A 278 -1.68 -13.69 -10.78
N LEU A 279 -0.71 -12.98 -10.25
CA LEU A 279 0.07 -11.98 -10.99
C LEU A 279 1.26 -12.58 -11.76
N GLY A 280 1.52 -13.90 -11.64
CA GLY A 280 2.60 -14.57 -12.37
C GLY A 280 4.00 -14.07 -12.00
N ILE A 281 4.14 -13.46 -10.82
CA ILE A 281 5.41 -12.90 -10.32
C ILE A 281 5.99 -13.82 -9.25
#